data_d1fdf31810740ca085eddb4b31e4a231
#
_entry.id   d1fdf31810740ca085eddb4b31e4a231
#
_cell.length_a   1.000
_cell.length_b   1.000
_cell.length_c   1.000
_cell.angle_alpha   90.00
_cell.angle_beta   90.00
_cell.angle_gamma   90.00
#
_symmetry.space_group_name_H-M   'P 1'
#
loop_
_entity.id
_entity.type
_entity.pdbx_description
1 polymer ?
#
loop_
_entity_poly.entity_id
_entity_poly.type
_entity_poly.pdbx_seq_one_letter_code
_entity_poly.pdbx_strand_id
1 'polypeptide(L)'
;MQANISTRLLQGFLALNDCRHFGHAAERCHVSQSAFSMMIQKLEAAAGAKLFVRDTRNVTLTAEGELFVEVARQLMTDIEAAFSNMSDYVARRKGKVSIAALPSLAAGWLPPVLAAYRAQYPGVTVELFDALSDHCLNYLRQGKADIALTAPGPNLMEFDTQPLCEDPFYLVCRRDHKLAKKRVIQVPQLAGCELIHLARSTSVRQHLDALLQPVGVVNTGLEVEHLATVAGLIESGLGVSLVPELTLFQFRHPNLVAIPLNAPDLVRPLLIVKAKERSLSIAAQGLLELIQEKSRSGFAP
;
A
#
# COMPACT_ATOMS: atom_id res chain seq x y z
N MET A 1 33.72 -18.90 0.90
CA MET A 1 33.47 -19.04 -0.55
C MET A 1 32.71 -17.81 -0.99
N GLN A 2 33.23 -17.03 -1.93
CA GLN A 2 32.45 -15.92 -2.52
C GLN A 2 31.41 -16.54 -3.45
N ALA A 3 30.13 -16.36 -3.14
CA ALA A 3 29.04 -16.79 -4.00
C ALA A 3 29.03 -15.92 -5.26
N ASN A 4 29.39 -16.48 -6.40
CA ASN A 4 29.34 -15.79 -7.71
C ASN A 4 27.93 -15.88 -8.29
N ILE A 5 27.03 -15.04 -7.76
CA ILE A 5 25.63 -14.95 -8.19
C ILE A 5 25.50 -13.74 -9.12
N SER A 6 25.04 -13.97 -10.35
CA SER A 6 24.74 -12.89 -11.32
C SER A 6 23.23 -12.57 -11.33
N THR A 7 22.88 -11.36 -11.74
CA THR A 7 21.49 -10.94 -11.97
C THR A 7 20.71 -11.90 -12.87
N ARG A 8 21.39 -12.42 -13.89
CA ARG A 8 20.80 -13.38 -14.82
C ARG A 8 20.37 -14.70 -14.14
N LEU A 9 21.13 -15.15 -13.13
CA LEU A 9 20.77 -16.33 -12.33
C LEU A 9 19.54 -16.05 -11.46
N LEU A 10 19.45 -14.87 -10.85
CA LEU A 10 18.29 -14.45 -10.06
C LEU A 10 17.03 -14.29 -10.92
N GLN A 11 17.17 -13.67 -12.10
CA GLN A 11 16.07 -13.56 -13.08
C GLN A 11 15.58 -14.93 -13.53
N GLY A 12 16.50 -15.86 -13.82
CA GLY A 12 16.15 -17.23 -14.17
C GLY A 12 15.39 -17.93 -13.06
N PHE A 13 15.83 -17.80 -11.82
CA PHE A 13 15.14 -18.36 -10.65
C PHE A 13 13.71 -17.82 -10.51
N LEU A 14 13.52 -16.49 -10.57
CA LEU A 14 12.20 -15.86 -10.49
C LEU A 14 11.31 -16.25 -11.67
N ALA A 15 11.86 -16.32 -12.88
CA ALA A 15 11.12 -16.78 -14.06
C ALA A 15 10.64 -18.24 -13.90
N LEU A 16 11.46 -19.14 -13.34
CA LEU A 16 11.07 -20.51 -13.07
C LEU A 16 10.02 -20.60 -11.95
N ASN A 17 10.15 -19.78 -10.91
CA ASN A 17 9.14 -19.68 -9.87
C ASN A 17 7.77 -19.28 -10.43
N ASP A 18 7.73 -18.31 -11.35
CA ASP A 18 6.48 -17.80 -11.93
C ASP A 18 5.88 -18.80 -12.94
N CYS A 19 6.72 -19.35 -13.84
CA CYS A 19 6.27 -20.23 -14.93
C CYS A 19 6.02 -21.67 -14.49
N ARG A 20 6.65 -22.13 -13.40
CA ARG A 20 6.62 -23.52 -12.92
C ARG A 20 6.95 -24.57 -14.00
N HIS A 21 7.59 -24.12 -15.08
CA HIS A 21 7.94 -24.96 -16.22
C HIS A 21 9.27 -24.51 -16.86
N PHE A 22 10.25 -25.43 -16.96
CA PHE A 22 11.59 -25.11 -17.45
C PHE A 22 11.62 -24.57 -18.88
N GLY A 23 10.79 -25.11 -19.78
CA GLY A 23 10.69 -24.65 -21.18
C GLY A 23 10.20 -23.20 -21.26
N HIS A 24 9.08 -22.91 -20.63
CA HIS A 24 8.51 -21.55 -20.64
C HIS A 24 9.43 -20.53 -19.94
N ALA A 25 10.09 -20.93 -18.85
CA ALA A 25 11.06 -20.07 -18.17
C ALA A 25 12.31 -19.81 -19.04
N ALA A 26 12.77 -20.81 -19.78
CA ALA A 26 13.87 -20.67 -20.72
C ALA A 26 13.53 -19.72 -21.89
N GLU A 27 12.33 -19.85 -22.47
CA GLU A 27 11.81 -18.93 -23.48
C GLU A 27 11.75 -17.49 -22.96
N ARG A 28 11.19 -17.30 -21.74
CA ARG A 28 11.11 -15.99 -21.08
C ARG A 28 12.48 -15.38 -20.82
N CYS A 29 13.51 -16.21 -20.60
CA CYS A 29 14.89 -15.77 -20.40
C CYS A 29 15.70 -15.73 -21.72
N HIS A 30 15.11 -16.00 -22.87
CA HIS A 30 15.74 -16.03 -24.18
C HIS A 30 16.98 -16.95 -24.26
N VAL A 31 16.86 -18.16 -23.70
CA VAL A 31 17.91 -19.18 -23.71
C VAL A 31 17.35 -20.56 -24.05
N SER A 32 18.24 -21.51 -24.45
CA SER A 32 17.81 -22.90 -24.59
C SER A 32 17.48 -23.53 -23.23
N GLN A 33 16.58 -24.50 -23.21
CA GLN A 33 16.19 -25.20 -21.97
C GLN A 33 17.40 -25.88 -21.28
N SER A 34 18.37 -26.39 -22.03
CA SER A 34 19.61 -26.94 -21.47
C SER A 34 20.47 -25.88 -20.78
N ALA A 35 20.65 -24.73 -21.41
CA ALA A 35 21.36 -23.59 -20.80
C ALA A 35 20.64 -23.06 -19.57
N PHE A 36 19.32 -22.98 -19.62
CA PHE A 36 18.50 -22.58 -18.49
C PHE A 36 18.62 -23.54 -17.31
N SER A 37 18.60 -24.86 -17.56
CA SER A 37 18.80 -25.87 -16.52
C SER A 37 20.17 -25.73 -15.84
N MET A 38 21.22 -25.43 -16.60
CA MET A 38 22.56 -25.17 -16.04
C MET A 38 22.58 -23.87 -15.21
N MET A 39 21.84 -22.84 -15.61
CA MET A 39 21.71 -21.61 -14.83
C MET A 39 21.12 -21.88 -13.43
N ILE A 40 20.04 -22.64 -13.36
CA ILE A 40 19.41 -23.00 -12.08
C ILE A 40 20.35 -23.86 -11.23
N GLN A 41 21.01 -24.87 -11.82
CA GLN A 41 22.00 -25.68 -11.11
C GLN A 41 23.16 -24.85 -10.56
N LYS A 42 23.66 -23.88 -11.33
CA LYS A 42 24.71 -22.94 -10.87
C LYS A 42 24.27 -22.09 -9.71
N LEU A 43 23.02 -21.62 -9.73
CA LEU A 43 22.44 -20.85 -8.62
C LEU A 43 22.29 -21.72 -7.36
N GLU A 44 21.73 -22.94 -7.48
CA GLU A 44 21.60 -23.89 -6.37
C GLU A 44 22.96 -24.25 -5.76
N ALA A 45 23.98 -24.45 -6.59
CA ALA A 45 25.34 -24.67 -6.14
C ALA A 45 25.93 -23.48 -5.38
N ALA A 46 25.65 -22.25 -5.83
CA ALA A 46 26.09 -21.03 -5.16
C ALA A 46 25.33 -20.78 -3.86
N ALA A 47 24.04 -21.12 -3.82
CA ALA A 47 23.21 -21.03 -2.62
C ALA A 47 23.49 -22.15 -1.60
N GLY A 48 24.15 -23.25 -2.02
CA GLY A 48 24.41 -24.41 -1.16
C GLY A 48 23.18 -25.26 -0.86
N ALA A 49 22.06 -25.04 -1.55
CA ALA A 49 20.80 -25.73 -1.33
C ALA A 49 20.05 -25.93 -2.65
N LYS A 50 19.19 -26.96 -2.69
CA LYS A 50 18.21 -27.12 -3.77
C LYS A 50 17.08 -26.12 -3.56
N LEU A 51 16.76 -25.36 -4.60
CA LEU A 51 15.70 -24.34 -4.57
C LEU A 51 14.40 -24.85 -5.22
N PHE A 52 14.51 -25.88 -6.06
CA PHE A 52 13.37 -26.52 -6.71
C PHE A 52 13.37 -28.03 -6.51
N VAL A 53 12.19 -28.55 -6.25
CA VAL A 53 11.88 -29.98 -6.38
C VAL A 53 11.43 -30.22 -7.82
N ARG A 54 12.07 -31.21 -8.48
CA ARG A 54 11.75 -31.61 -9.86
C ARG A 54 11.02 -32.94 -9.81
N ASP A 55 9.77 -32.94 -10.16
CA ASP A 55 9.04 -34.15 -10.49
C ASP A 55 8.80 -34.18 -12.01
N THR A 56 8.53 -35.33 -12.56
CA THR A 56 8.35 -35.56 -14.02
C THR A 56 7.24 -34.71 -14.63
N ARG A 57 6.34 -34.15 -13.81
CA ARG A 57 5.18 -33.35 -14.23
C ARG A 57 5.13 -31.96 -13.61
N ASN A 58 5.85 -31.69 -12.53
CA ASN A 58 5.74 -30.43 -11.79
C ASN A 58 7.09 -29.92 -11.31
N VAL A 59 7.20 -28.58 -11.28
CA VAL A 59 8.31 -27.84 -10.66
C VAL A 59 7.76 -27.04 -9.50
N THR A 60 8.18 -27.38 -8.28
CA THR A 60 7.77 -26.69 -7.06
C THR A 60 8.99 -26.17 -6.31
N LEU A 61 8.82 -25.18 -5.47
CA LEU A 61 9.90 -24.69 -4.59
C LEU A 61 10.16 -25.68 -3.45
N THR A 62 11.39 -25.71 -2.97
CA THR A 62 11.75 -26.23 -1.65
C THR A 62 11.46 -25.18 -0.59
N ALA A 63 11.54 -25.52 0.70
CA ALA A 63 11.43 -24.54 1.78
C ALA A 63 12.51 -23.44 1.68
N GLU A 64 13.75 -23.84 1.30
CA GLU A 64 14.84 -22.92 1.00
C GLU A 64 14.54 -22.05 -0.22
N GLY A 65 13.90 -22.63 -1.24
CA GLY A 65 13.44 -21.89 -2.42
C GLY A 65 12.39 -20.83 -2.09
N GLU A 66 11.44 -21.12 -1.20
CA GLU A 66 10.43 -20.16 -0.76
C GLU A 66 11.07 -18.97 -0.02
N LEU A 67 11.99 -19.22 0.88
CA LEU A 67 12.76 -18.18 1.54
C LEU A 67 13.58 -17.36 0.54
N PHE A 68 14.17 -18.02 -0.46
CA PHE A 68 15.03 -17.37 -1.44
C PHE A 68 14.25 -16.51 -2.44
N VAL A 69 12.93 -16.74 -2.65
CA VAL A 69 12.11 -15.89 -3.54
C VAL A 69 12.11 -14.44 -3.06
N GLU A 70 11.88 -14.23 -1.77
CA GLU A 70 11.84 -12.87 -1.20
C GLU A 70 13.20 -12.18 -1.33
N VAL A 71 14.28 -12.91 -1.00
CA VAL A 71 15.66 -12.40 -1.12
C VAL A 71 16.00 -12.08 -2.58
N ALA A 72 15.67 -12.96 -3.52
CA ALA A 72 15.95 -12.77 -4.93
C ALA A 72 15.21 -11.56 -5.51
N ARG A 73 13.94 -11.37 -5.14
CA ARG A 73 13.15 -10.18 -5.54
C ARG A 73 13.77 -8.91 -5.00
N GLN A 74 14.15 -8.94 -3.72
CA GLN A 74 14.79 -7.80 -3.07
C GLN A 74 16.08 -7.41 -3.78
N LEU A 75 16.99 -8.38 -4.01
CA LEU A 75 18.25 -8.14 -4.71
C LEU A 75 18.05 -7.59 -6.12
N MET A 76 17.07 -8.10 -6.88
CA MET A 76 16.76 -7.58 -8.21
C MET A 76 16.33 -6.11 -8.16
N THR A 77 15.47 -5.77 -7.21
CA THR A 77 15.02 -4.38 -7.00
C THR A 77 16.18 -3.46 -6.62
N ASP A 78 17.06 -3.91 -5.74
CA ASP A 78 18.22 -3.10 -5.29
C ASP A 78 19.21 -2.86 -6.44
N ILE A 79 19.42 -3.87 -7.29
CA ILE A 79 20.26 -3.74 -8.49
C ILE A 79 19.61 -2.79 -9.51
N GLU A 80 18.31 -2.92 -9.77
CA GLU A 80 17.57 -2.01 -10.66
C GLU A 80 17.63 -0.56 -10.13
N ALA A 81 17.47 -0.36 -8.84
CA ALA A 81 17.61 0.95 -8.19
C ALA A 81 19.03 1.52 -8.35
N ALA A 82 20.07 0.69 -8.16
CA ALA A 82 21.46 1.11 -8.33
C ALA A 82 21.77 1.51 -9.77
N PHE A 83 21.30 0.75 -10.76
CA PHE A 83 21.48 1.09 -12.18
C PHE A 83 20.62 2.29 -12.62
N SER A 84 19.41 2.43 -12.08
CA SER A 84 18.57 3.62 -12.29
C SER A 84 19.27 4.87 -11.76
N ASN A 85 19.87 4.81 -10.58
CA ASN A 85 20.64 5.91 -10.02
C ASN A 85 21.85 6.29 -10.88
N MET A 86 22.53 5.31 -11.48
CA MET A 86 23.64 5.56 -12.41
C MET A 86 23.19 6.19 -13.74
N SER A 87 22.07 5.72 -14.30
CA SER A 87 21.47 6.30 -15.52
C SER A 87 20.97 7.72 -15.30
N ASP A 88 20.40 8.00 -14.12
CA ASP A 88 19.91 9.33 -13.75
C ASP A 88 21.04 10.34 -13.57
N TYR A 89 22.23 9.90 -13.15
CA TYR A 89 23.42 10.75 -13.09
C TYR A 89 23.89 11.19 -14.50
N VAL A 90 23.67 10.34 -15.50
CA VAL A 90 24.03 10.61 -16.91
C VAL A 90 22.89 11.29 -17.68
N ALA A 91 21.63 11.10 -17.34
CA ALA A 91 20.46 11.49 -18.13
C ALA A 91 19.23 11.94 -17.35
N ARG A 92 19.28 12.66 -16.29
CA ARG A 92 18.15 13.37 -15.56
C ARG A 92 16.69 13.23 -16.11
N ARG A 93 16.35 12.20 -16.90
CA ARG A 93 15.13 12.18 -17.73
C ARG A 93 14.35 10.86 -17.78
N LYS A 94 14.81 9.76 -17.19
CA LYS A 94 14.06 8.48 -17.18
C LYS A 94 14.26 7.78 -15.86
N GLY A 95 13.16 7.33 -15.27
CA GLY A 95 13.19 6.59 -14.02
C GLY A 95 11.82 6.00 -13.73
N LYS A 96 11.75 5.20 -12.68
CA LYS A 96 10.51 4.67 -12.13
C LYS A 96 10.47 5.02 -10.65
N VAL A 97 9.29 5.39 -10.16
CA VAL A 97 8.98 5.49 -8.73
C VAL A 97 7.68 4.76 -8.46
N SER A 98 7.70 3.95 -7.42
CA SER A 98 6.55 3.15 -6.99
C SER A 98 6.10 3.59 -5.60
N ILE A 99 4.82 3.94 -5.46
CA ILE A 99 4.24 4.37 -4.21
C ILE A 99 3.05 3.49 -3.85
N ALA A 100 3.00 3.03 -2.59
CA ALA A 100 1.83 2.37 -2.03
C ALA A 100 1.07 3.36 -1.14
N ALA A 101 -0.24 3.40 -1.22
CA ALA A 101 -1.03 4.34 -0.44
C ALA A 101 -2.37 3.74 -0.01
N LEU A 102 -2.85 4.17 1.15
CA LEU A 102 -4.21 3.87 1.59
C LEU A 102 -5.24 4.42 0.60
N PRO A 103 -6.38 3.74 0.40
CA PRO A 103 -7.44 4.19 -0.51
C PRO A 103 -7.89 5.62 -0.27
N SER A 104 -7.93 6.07 0.99
CA SER A 104 -8.29 7.45 1.35
C SER A 104 -7.33 8.50 0.78
N LEU A 105 -6.03 8.17 0.72
CA LEU A 105 -5.01 9.05 0.15
C LEU A 105 -4.90 8.86 -1.37
N ALA A 106 -4.91 7.60 -1.83
CA ALA A 106 -4.76 7.24 -3.24
C ALA A 106 -5.87 7.83 -4.13
N ALA A 107 -7.10 7.90 -3.63
CA ALA A 107 -8.23 8.40 -4.40
C ALA A 107 -8.51 9.90 -4.19
N GLY A 108 -8.06 10.49 -3.06
CA GLY A 108 -8.35 11.88 -2.71
C GLY A 108 -7.15 12.81 -2.91
N TRP A 109 -6.26 12.83 -1.94
CA TRP A 109 -5.16 13.79 -1.83
C TRP A 109 -3.99 13.52 -2.78
N LEU A 110 -3.63 12.28 -3.01
CA LEU A 110 -2.44 11.90 -3.78
C LEU A 110 -2.52 12.18 -5.30
N PRO A 111 -3.67 12.05 -6.00
CA PRO A 111 -3.74 12.27 -7.43
C PRO A 111 -3.23 13.62 -7.91
N PRO A 112 -3.61 14.78 -7.33
CA PRO A 112 -3.05 16.06 -7.73
C PRO A 112 -1.54 16.17 -7.45
N VAL A 113 -1.01 15.52 -6.40
CA VAL A 113 0.43 15.46 -6.12
C VAL A 113 1.15 14.70 -7.22
N LEU A 114 0.62 13.53 -7.63
CA LEU A 114 1.19 12.76 -8.73
C LEU A 114 1.09 13.47 -10.08
N ALA A 115 0.01 14.22 -10.32
CA ALA A 115 -0.12 15.04 -11.51
C ALA A 115 0.95 16.14 -11.57
N ALA A 116 1.18 16.84 -10.46
CA ALA A 116 2.24 17.84 -10.35
C ALA A 116 3.64 17.23 -10.54
N TYR A 117 3.86 16.06 -9.92
CA TYR A 117 5.11 15.32 -10.07
C TYR A 117 5.38 14.93 -11.53
N ARG A 118 4.39 14.38 -12.23
CA ARG A 118 4.49 14.00 -13.64
C ARG A 118 4.72 15.20 -14.57
N ALA A 119 4.15 16.35 -14.25
CA ALA A 119 4.38 17.58 -15.00
C ALA A 119 5.84 18.06 -14.85
N GLN A 120 6.40 17.92 -13.66
CA GLN A 120 7.80 18.30 -13.38
C GLN A 120 8.81 17.28 -13.93
N TYR A 121 8.45 15.97 -13.92
CA TYR A 121 9.31 14.87 -14.34
C TYR A 121 8.63 13.96 -15.38
N PRO A 122 8.43 14.46 -16.63
CA PRO A 122 7.62 13.75 -17.64
C PRO A 122 8.23 12.41 -18.10
N GLY A 123 9.52 12.20 -17.88
CA GLY A 123 10.20 10.95 -18.22
C GLY A 123 10.20 9.91 -17.10
N VAL A 124 9.58 10.19 -15.94
CA VAL A 124 9.50 9.26 -14.82
C VAL A 124 8.17 8.51 -14.88
N THR A 125 8.24 7.19 -14.84
CA THR A 125 7.06 6.33 -14.67
C THR A 125 6.68 6.29 -13.21
N VAL A 126 5.42 6.64 -12.90
CA VAL A 126 4.86 6.54 -11.56
C VAL A 126 3.94 5.32 -11.49
N GLU A 127 4.21 4.43 -10.54
CA GLU A 127 3.39 3.28 -10.24
C GLU A 127 2.71 3.48 -8.87
N LEU A 128 1.39 3.33 -8.83
CA LEU A 128 0.59 3.48 -7.61
C LEU A 128 -0.03 2.15 -7.23
N PHE A 129 0.20 1.71 -5.99
CA PHE A 129 -0.47 0.59 -5.36
C PHE A 129 -1.49 1.12 -4.35
N ASP A 130 -2.77 1.01 -4.67
CA ASP A 130 -3.88 1.29 -3.76
C ASP A 130 -4.12 0.05 -2.89
N ALA A 131 -3.84 0.15 -1.59
CA ALA A 131 -3.85 -1.00 -0.69
C ALA A 131 -4.07 -0.63 0.78
N LEU A 132 -4.52 -1.59 1.59
CA LEU A 132 -4.60 -1.44 3.05
C LEU A 132 -3.22 -1.44 3.71
N SER A 133 -3.15 -0.98 4.97
CA SER A 133 -1.89 -0.73 5.68
C SER A 133 -0.89 -1.88 5.61
N ASP A 134 -1.32 -3.10 5.91
CA ASP A 134 -0.43 -4.27 5.92
C ASP A 134 0.14 -4.58 4.54
N HIS A 135 -0.67 -4.39 3.50
CA HIS A 135 -0.23 -4.58 2.11
C HIS A 135 0.73 -3.47 1.68
N CYS A 136 0.48 -2.21 2.08
CA CYS A 136 1.42 -1.10 1.83
C CYS A 136 2.81 -1.41 2.42
N LEU A 137 2.87 -1.85 3.68
CA LEU A 137 4.12 -2.24 4.34
C LEU A 137 4.76 -3.46 3.66
N ASN A 138 3.98 -4.44 3.23
CA ASN A 138 4.49 -5.60 2.49
C ASN A 138 5.07 -5.22 1.13
N TYR A 139 4.49 -4.25 0.41
CA TYR A 139 5.08 -3.74 -0.83
C TYR A 139 6.45 -3.08 -0.60
N LEU A 140 6.64 -2.38 0.53
CA LEU A 140 7.95 -1.86 0.93
C LEU A 140 8.94 -2.99 1.22
N ARG A 141 8.55 -4.01 2.01
CA ARG A 141 9.41 -5.18 2.33
C ARG A 141 9.87 -5.89 1.08
N GLN A 142 8.95 -6.11 0.14
CA GLN A 142 9.23 -6.78 -1.13
C GLN A 142 9.95 -5.89 -2.15
N GLY A 143 10.23 -4.63 -1.82
CA GLY A 143 10.81 -3.66 -2.74
C GLY A 143 9.96 -3.34 -3.96
N LYS A 144 8.66 -3.62 -3.89
CA LYS A 144 7.70 -3.25 -4.94
C LYS A 144 7.32 -1.77 -4.86
N ALA A 145 7.36 -1.19 -3.66
CA ALA A 145 7.18 0.24 -3.46
C ALA A 145 8.44 0.87 -2.85
N ASP A 146 8.74 2.08 -3.26
CA ASP A 146 9.81 2.93 -2.71
C ASP A 146 9.32 3.68 -1.47
N ILE A 147 8.06 4.12 -1.50
CA ILE A 147 7.42 4.92 -0.46
C ILE A 147 6.05 4.32 -0.16
N ALA A 148 5.64 4.33 1.10
CA ALA A 148 4.26 4.05 1.46
C ALA A 148 3.64 5.20 2.25
N LEU A 149 2.37 5.50 1.96
CA LEU A 149 1.52 6.42 2.73
C LEU A 149 0.45 5.58 3.43
N THR A 150 0.64 5.37 4.74
CA THR A 150 -0.15 4.37 5.46
C THR A 150 -0.42 4.76 6.90
N ALA A 151 -1.37 4.10 7.55
CA ALA A 151 -1.53 4.15 9.00
C ALA A 151 -0.48 3.24 9.68
N PRO A 152 -0.19 3.46 10.97
CA PRO A 152 0.63 2.54 11.75
C PRO A 152 0.15 1.10 11.64
N GLY A 153 1.09 0.18 11.54
CA GLY A 153 0.85 -1.26 11.47
C GLY A 153 1.89 -2.03 12.29
N PRO A 154 1.83 -3.35 12.32
CA PRO A 154 2.80 -4.16 13.01
C PRO A 154 4.21 -4.00 12.42
N ASN A 155 5.24 -4.12 13.27
CA ASN A 155 6.65 -4.11 12.87
C ASN A 155 7.13 -2.82 12.18
N LEU A 156 6.57 -1.66 12.54
CA LEU A 156 7.03 -0.37 11.99
C LEU A 156 8.51 -0.08 12.29
N MET A 157 9.09 -0.71 13.32
CA MET A 157 10.51 -0.49 13.71
C MET A 157 11.51 -0.90 12.61
N GLU A 158 11.11 -1.72 11.64
CA GLU A 158 11.94 -2.09 10.49
C GLU A 158 12.00 -1.01 9.40
N PHE A 159 11.19 0.04 9.51
CA PHE A 159 11.08 1.13 8.55
C PHE A 159 11.50 2.48 9.14
N ASP A 160 11.89 3.39 8.27
CA ASP A 160 11.92 4.82 8.57
C ASP A 160 10.53 5.39 8.39
N THR A 161 10.03 6.06 9.44
CA THR A 161 8.69 6.63 9.44
C THR A 161 8.74 8.12 9.71
N GLN A 162 7.88 8.88 9.04
CA GLN A 162 7.67 10.30 9.26
C GLN A 162 6.17 10.57 9.36
N PRO A 163 5.69 11.45 10.26
CA PRO A 163 4.30 11.89 10.27
C PRO A 163 3.92 12.52 8.93
N LEU A 164 2.77 12.15 8.38
CA LEU A 164 2.17 12.79 7.23
C LEU A 164 1.07 13.76 7.67
N CYS A 165 0.06 13.25 8.36
CA CYS A 165 -1.02 14.05 8.96
C CYS A 165 -1.79 13.24 10.01
N GLU A 166 -2.66 13.94 10.73
CA GLU A 166 -3.71 13.37 11.55
C GLU A 166 -5.04 13.50 10.80
N ASP A 167 -5.83 12.44 10.78
CA ASP A 167 -7.07 12.33 9.99
C ASP A 167 -8.25 12.13 10.96
N PRO A 168 -8.95 13.21 11.34
CA PRO A 168 -10.06 13.16 12.29
C PRO A 168 -11.28 12.47 11.70
N PHE A 169 -12.23 12.12 12.57
CA PHE A 169 -13.42 11.38 12.17
C PHE A 169 -14.66 12.26 12.07
N TYR A 170 -15.54 11.88 11.15
CA TYR A 170 -16.84 12.50 10.90
C TYR A 170 -17.94 11.46 10.94
N LEU A 171 -19.10 11.85 11.46
CA LEU A 171 -20.33 11.09 11.25
C LEU A 171 -20.90 11.43 9.88
N VAL A 172 -21.16 10.43 9.06
CA VAL A 172 -21.93 10.60 7.82
C VAL A 172 -23.31 9.97 8.02
N CYS A 173 -24.33 10.73 7.70
CA CYS A 173 -25.73 10.32 7.78
C CYS A 173 -26.58 11.01 6.72
N ARG A 174 -27.82 10.54 6.53
CA ARG A 174 -28.80 11.23 5.70
C ARG A 174 -29.17 12.61 6.30
N ARG A 175 -29.56 13.57 5.45
CA ARG A 175 -29.99 14.90 5.87
C ARG A 175 -31.25 14.92 6.74
N ASP A 176 -32.10 13.88 6.64
CA ASP A 176 -33.30 13.71 7.48
C ASP A 176 -33.02 12.98 8.80
N HIS A 177 -31.79 12.52 9.03
CA HIS A 177 -31.41 11.86 10.28
C HIS A 177 -31.43 12.85 11.46
N LYS A 178 -31.82 12.36 12.67
CA LYS A 178 -31.92 13.16 13.91
C LYS A 178 -30.66 13.98 14.25
N LEU A 179 -29.49 13.49 13.87
CA LEU A 179 -28.20 14.16 14.13
C LEU A 179 -27.79 15.13 13.02
N ALA A 180 -28.42 15.12 11.84
CA ALA A 180 -28.00 15.89 10.67
C ALA A 180 -27.93 17.41 10.88
N LYS A 181 -28.71 17.94 11.83
CA LYS A 181 -28.76 19.40 12.17
C LYS A 181 -27.68 19.84 13.17
N LYS A 182 -26.89 18.88 13.70
CA LYS A 182 -25.84 19.21 14.66
C LYS A 182 -24.61 19.79 13.92
N ARG A 183 -23.94 20.73 14.56
CA ARG A 183 -22.66 21.27 14.04
C ARG A 183 -21.47 20.36 14.36
N VAL A 184 -21.56 19.66 15.49
CA VAL A 184 -20.53 18.73 16.00
C VAL A 184 -21.25 17.59 16.73
N ILE A 185 -20.79 16.37 16.59
CA ILE A 185 -21.30 15.20 17.28
C ILE A 185 -20.43 14.93 18.51
N GLN A 186 -21.05 14.76 19.66
CA GLN A 186 -20.41 14.25 20.88
C GLN A 186 -20.52 12.71 20.89
N VAL A 187 -19.46 12.00 21.31
CA VAL A 187 -19.42 10.53 21.32
C VAL A 187 -20.66 9.88 21.97
N PRO A 188 -21.17 10.34 23.13
CA PRO A 188 -22.39 9.76 23.73
C PRO A 188 -23.66 9.91 22.87
N GLN A 189 -23.69 10.84 21.92
CA GLN A 189 -24.85 11.01 21.02
C GLN A 189 -24.95 9.91 19.96
N LEU A 190 -23.92 9.11 19.81
CA LEU A 190 -23.92 7.94 18.93
C LEU A 190 -24.70 6.77 19.54
N ALA A 191 -25.04 6.82 20.84
CA ALA A 191 -25.82 5.78 21.50
C ALA A 191 -27.15 5.52 20.77
N GLY A 192 -27.42 4.23 20.51
CA GLY A 192 -28.61 3.80 19.77
C GLY A 192 -28.61 4.17 18.28
N CYS A 193 -27.51 4.68 17.72
CA CYS A 193 -27.36 4.81 16.27
C CYS A 193 -27.04 3.44 15.65
N GLU A 194 -27.68 3.16 14.54
CA GLU A 194 -27.40 1.97 13.70
C GLU A 194 -26.15 2.23 12.87
N LEU A 195 -25.04 1.57 13.22
CA LEU A 195 -23.74 1.78 12.54
C LEU A 195 -23.51 0.77 11.43
N ILE A 196 -23.13 1.30 10.28
CA ILE A 196 -22.53 0.57 9.16
C ILE A 196 -21.03 0.63 9.36
N HIS A 197 -20.36 -0.51 9.42
CA HIS A 197 -18.95 -0.60 9.70
C HIS A 197 -18.13 -0.87 8.44
N LEU A 198 -16.91 -0.33 8.42
CA LEU A 198 -15.87 -0.84 7.53
C LEU A 198 -15.30 -2.16 8.07
N ALA A 199 -14.74 -2.98 7.18
CA ALA A 199 -14.14 -4.27 7.51
C ALA A 199 -13.03 -4.13 8.57
N ARG A 200 -12.89 -5.14 9.42
CA ARG A 200 -11.94 -5.17 10.55
C ARG A 200 -10.48 -5.06 10.13
N SER A 201 -10.18 -5.41 8.89
CA SER A 201 -8.85 -5.26 8.28
C SER A 201 -8.47 -3.80 8.01
N THR A 202 -9.42 -2.86 8.09
CA THR A 202 -9.15 -1.44 7.84
C THR A 202 -8.62 -0.74 9.09
N SER A 203 -7.66 0.18 8.91
CA SER A 203 -7.18 1.04 10.00
C SER A 203 -8.31 1.90 10.61
N VAL A 204 -9.32 2.24 9.84
CA VAL A 204 -10.51 2.97 10.29
C VAL A 204 -11.23 2.19 11.37
N ARG A 205 -11.56 0.90 11.11
CA ARG A 205 -12.26 0.06 12.06
C ARG A 205 -11.47 -0.15 13.34
N GLN A 206 -10.16 -0.38 13.22
CA GLN A 206 -9.28 -0.60 14.37
C GLN A 206 -9.27 0.60 15.34
N HIS A 207 -9.31 1.83 14.81
CA HIS A 207 -9.38 3.04 15.65
C HIS A 207 -10.75 3.25 16.29
N LEU A 208 -11.83 2.85 15.60
CA LEU A 208 -13.19 3.08 16.08
C LEU A 208 -13.65 2.07 17.13
N ASP A 209 -13.22 0.81 17.05
CA ASP A 209 -13.72 -0.26 17.92
C ASP A 209 -13.54 0.05 19.41
N ALA A 210 -12.39 0.56 19.81
CA ALA A 210 -12.11 0.93 21.20
C ALA A 210 -13.00 2.07 21.69
N LEU A 211 -13.28 3.08 20.85
CA LEU A 211 -14.17 4.19 21.18
C LEU A 211 -15.62 3.77 21.29
N LEU A 212 -16.08 2.91 20.39
CA LEU A 212 -17.49 2.58 20.26
C LEU A 212 -17.98 1.53 21.26
N GLN A 213 -17.07 0.70 21.79
CA GLN A 213 -17.40 -0.36 22.74
C GLN A 213 -18.23 0.13 23.93
N PRO A 214 -17.91 1.26 24.62
CA PRO A 214 -18.68 1.74 25.77
C PRO A 214 -19.92 2.52 25.38
N VAL A 215 -20.15 2.86 24.11
CA VAL A 215 -21.15 3.86 23.69
C VAL A 215 -22.54 3.27 23.51
N GLY A 216 -22.67 1.94 23.33
CA GLY A 216 -23.96 1.30 23.11
C GLY A 216 -24.56 1.61 21.73
N VAL A 217 -23.74 1.67 20.70
CA VAL A 217 -24.19 1.74 19.30
C VAL A 217 -24.88 0.42 18.89
N VAL A 218 -25.82 0.51 17.97
CA VAL A 218 -26.48 -0.67 17.39
C VAL A 218 -25.66 -1.13 16.19
N ASN A 219 -25.21 -2.38 16.24
CA ASN A 219 -24.55 -3.00 15.11
C ASN A 219 -25.61 -3.47 14.11
N THR A 220 -25.61 -2.91 12.91
CA THR A 220 -26.51 -3.29 11.82
C THR A 220 -26.19 -4.67 11.22
N GLY A 221 -25.04 -5.26 11.54
CA GLY A 221 -24.50 -6.43 10.84
C GLY A 221 -23.94 -6.12 9.45
N LEU A 222 -24.03 -4.86 9.00
CA LEU A 222 -23.47 -4.42 7.72
C LEU A 222 -22.00 -4.07 7.93
N GLU A 223 -21.13 -4.94 7.43
CA GLU A 223 -19.67 -4.76 7.40
C GLU A 223 -19.21 -4.83 5.95
N VAL A 224 -18.59 -3.77 5.46
CA VAL A 224 -18.22 -3.61 4.04
C VAL A 224 -16.78 -3.12 3.88
N GLU A 225 -16.16 -3.42 2.76
CA GLU A 225 -14.76 -3.05 2.49
C GLU A 225 -14.63 -1.67 1.83
N HIS A 226 -15.65 -1.25 1.06
CA HIS A 226 -15.57 -0.07 0.22
C HIS A 226 -16.43 1.08 0.71
N LEU A 227 -15.84 2.27 0.80
CA LEU A 227 -16.53 3.49 1.22
C LEU A 227 -17.69 3.88 0.29
N ALA A 228 -17.59 3.59 -1.00
CA ALA A 228 -18.68 3.79 -1.95
C ALA A 228 -19.92 2.95 -1.58
N THR A 229 -19.71 1.72 -1.10
CA THR A 229 -20.80 0.88 -0.57
C THR A 229 -21.39 1.47 0.71
N VAL A 230 -20.54 1.98 1.60
CA VAL A 230 -21.01 2.69 2.82
C VAL A 230 -21.91 3.87 2.43
N ALA A 231 -21.50 4.68 1.45
CA ALA A 231 -22.29 5.83 1.00
C ALA A 231 -23.68 5.41 0.49
N GLY A 232 -23.74 4.37 -0.36
CA GLY A 232 -25.02 3.84 -0.88
C GLY A 232 -25.93 3.26 0.22
N LEU A 233 -25.36 2.56 1.20
CA LEU A 233 -26.12 2.03 2.34
C LEU A 233 -26.69 3.16 3.21
N ILE A 234 -25.90 4.21 3.50
CA ILE A 234 -26.40 5.37 4.25
C ILE A 234 -27.50 6.08 3.46
N GLU A 235 -27.30 6.31 2.17
CA GLU A 235 -28.31 6.94 1.32
C GLU A 235 -29.63 6.18 1.29
N SER A 236 -29.56 4.84 1.31
CA SER A 236 -30.72 3.94 1.38
C SER A 236 -31.38 3.92 2.77
N GLY A 237 -30.83 4.62 3.78
CA GLY A 237 -31.40 4.70 5.11
C GLY A 237 -31.11 3.51 6.01
N LEU A 238 -30.08 2.70 5.70
CA LEU A 238 -29.73 1.50 6.45
C LEU A 238 -28.82 1.77 7.66
N GLY A 239 -28.57 3.04 7.98
CA GLY A 239 -27.78 3.43 9.13
C GLY A 239 -26.92 4.66 8.87
N VAL A 240 -25.92 4.85 9.74
CA VAL A 240 -24.93 5.92 9.68
C VAL A 240 -23.52 5.31 9.74
N SER A 241 -22.48 6.06 9.39
CA SER A 241 -21.10 5.57 9.53
C SER A 241 -20.18 6.65 10.06
N LEU A 242 -19.12 6.24 10.75
CA LEU A 242 -17.99 7.09 11.11
C LEU A 242 -16.86 6.88 10.11
N VAL A 243 -16.44 7.95 9.47
CA VAL A 243 -15.44 7.93 8.42
C VAL A 243 -14.37 9.00 8.65
N PRO A 244 -13.12 8.78 8.22
CA PRO A 244 -12.08 9.78 8.31
C PRO A 244 -12.32 10.97 7.35
N GLU A 245 -11.83 12.15 7.71
CA GLU A 245 -11.98 13.37 6.92
C GLU A 245 -11.49 13.23 5.47
N LEU A 246 -10.33 12.59 5.27
CA LEU A 246 -9.75 12.37 3.95
C LEU A 246 -10.61 11.50 3.02
N THR A 247 -11.68 10.91 3.52
CA THR A 247 -12.62 10.10 2.71
C THR A 247 -13.90 10.84 2.35
N LEU A 248 -14.13 12.05 2.89
CA LEU A 248 -15.39 12.78 2.77
C LEU A 248 -15.77 13.12 1.31
N PHE A 249 -14.79 13.21 0.42
CA PHE A 249 -15.05 13.43 -1.01
C PHE A 249 -15.94 12.32 -1.63
N GLN A 250 -15.94 11.10 -1.07
CA GLN A 250 -16.78 10.00 -1.52
C GLN A 250 -18.23 10.10 -1.04
N PHE A 251 -18.50 10.98 -0.09
CA PHE A 251 -19.83 11.22 0.51
C PHE A 251 -20.46 12.53 0.04
N ARG A 252 -19.92 13.17 -1.01
CA ARG A 252 -20.49 14.36 -1.62
C ARG A 252 -21.77 14.02 -2.38
N HIS A 253 -22.87 13.91 -1.66
CA HIS A 253 -24.18 13.58 -2.21
C HIS A 253 -25.23 14.52 -1.62
N PRO A 254 -26.25 14.96 -2.42
CA PRO A 254 -27.29 15.90 -1.95
C PRO A 254 -28.04 15.43 -0.70
N ASN A 255 -28.24 14.13 -0.55
CA ASN A 255 -28.96 13.53 0.56
C ASN A 255 -28.10 13.20 1.79
N LEU A 256 -26.79 13.34 1.69
CA LEU A 256 -25.86 13.03 2.78
C LEU A 256 -25.33 14.31 3.43
N VAL A 257 -24.92 14.19 4.69
CA VAL A 257 -24.22 15.21 5.43
C VAL A 257 -23.13 14.57 6.28
N ALA A 258 -21.95 15.21 6.30
CA ALA A 258 -20.83 14.86 7.16
C ALA A 258 -20.76 15.88 8.30
N ILE A 259 -20.62 15.40 9.53
CA ILE A 259 -20.62 16.22 10.74
C ILE A 259 -19.38 15.83 11.56
N PRO A 260 -18.51 16.78 11.95
CA PRO A 260 -17.33 16.50 12.75
C PRO A 260 -17.67 15.75 14.04
N LEU A 261 -16.87 14.76 14.39
CA LEU A 261 -16.95 14.06 15.67
C LEU A 261 -16.01 14.74 16.66
N ASN A 262 -16.54 15.19 17.81
CA ASN A 262 -15.72 15.70 18.89
C ASN A 262 -15.15 14.54 19.72
N ALA A 263 -14.03 14.07 19.28
CA ALA A 263 -13.23 13.01 19.92
C ALA A 263 -11.75 13.34 19.69
N PRO A 264 -11.16 14.29 20.43
CA PRO A 264 -9.80 14.78 20.17
C PRO A 264 -8.73 13.70 20.25
N ASP A 265 -8.96 12.66 21.06
CA ASP A 265 -8.05 11.50 21.16
C ASP A 265 -8.25 10.46 20.07
N LEU A 266 -9.30 10.61 19.25
CA LEU A 266 -9.62 9.73 18.13
C LEU A 266 -9.20 10.40 16.83
N VAL A 267 -7.95 10.30 16.51
CA VAL A 267 -7.41 10.67 15.20
C VAL A 267 -6.69 9.46 14.59
N ARG A 268 -6.78 9.33 13.29
CA ARG A 268 -6.04 8.30 12.56
C ARG A 268 -4.71 8.89 12.12
N PRO A 269 -3.57 8.54 12.77
CA PRO A 269 -2.28 9.02 12.32
C PRO A 269 -1.95 8.38 10.96
N LEU A 270 -1.45 9.19 10.04
CA LEU A 270 -0.95 8.73 8.75
C LEU A 270 0.52 9.06 8.64
N LEU A 271 1.27 8.15 8.06
CA LEU A 271 2.72 8.15 8.01
C LEU A 271 3.22 8.07 6.57
N ILE A 272 4.33 8.71 6.32
CA ILE A 272 5.24 8.40 5.21
C ILE A 272 6.19 7.34 5.72
N VAL A 273 6.29 6.23 5.00
CA VAL A 273 7.12 5.07 5.38
C VAL A 273 8.04 4.71 4.23
N LYS A 274 9.30 4.42 4.54
CA LYS A 274 10.30 3.89 3.60
C LYS A 274 11.17 2.83 4.26
N ALA A 275 11.83 1.99 3.47
CA ALA A 275 12.76 1.00 3.99
C ALA A 275 13.99 1.70 4.61
N LYS A 276 14.45 1.26 5.80
CA LYS A 276 15.60 1.83 6.51
C LYS A 276 16.91 1.69 5.73
N GLU A 277 17.13 0.52 5.18
CA GLU A 277 18.41 0.13 4.59
C GLU A 277 18.50 0.41 3.08
N ARG A 278 17.45 1.05 2.51
CA ARG A 278 17.40 1.32 1.09
C ARG A 278 17.44 2.82 0.82
N SER A 279 18.43 3.25 0.06
CA SER A 279 18.46 4.60 -0.49
C SER A 279 17.38 4.74 -1.56
N LEU A 280 16.61 5.81 -1.49
CA LEU A 280 15.66 6.15 -2.55
C LEU A 280 16.40 6.54 -3.82
N SER A 281 15.85 6.20 -4.97
CA SER A 281 16.30 6.75 -6.26
C SER A 281 16.07 8.27 -6.30
N ILE A 282 16.73 8.98 -7.20
CA ILE A 282 16.51 10.43 -7.38
C ILE A 282 15.04 10.73 -7.69
N ALA A 283 14.39 9.87 -8.48
CA ALA A 283 12.96 9.96 -8.77
C ALA A 283 12.10 9.78 -7.50
N ALA A 284 12.36 8.74 -6.71
CA ALA A 284 11.64 8.49 -5.48
C ALA A 284 11.87 9.59 -4.43
N GLN A 285 13.09 10.11 -4.34
CA GLN A 285 13.42 11.22 -3.46
C GLN A 285 12.67 12.49 -3.88
N GLY A 286 12.60 12.81 -5.18
CA GLY A 286 11.84 13.94 -5.69
C GLY A 286 10.34 13.84 -5.40
N LEU A 287 9.75 12.64 -5.51
CA LEU A 287 8.35 12.42 -5.13
C LEU A 287 8.16 12.59 -3.62
N LEU A 288 9.07 12.08 -2.79
CA LEU A 288 9.03 12.25 -1.34
C LEU A 288 9.04 13.73 -0.93
N GLU A 289 9.94 14.52 -1.52
CA GLU A 289 10.06 15.97 -1.26
C GLU A 289 8.76 16.70 -1.64
N LEU A 290 8.17 16.37 -2.79
CA LEU A 290 6.91 16.95 -3.22
C LEU A 290 5.75 16.55 -2.28
N ILE A 291 5.69 15.30 -1.84
CA ILE A 291 4.71 14.83 -0.84
C ILE A 291 4.85 15.64 0.45
N GLN A 292 6.07 15.82 0.95
CA GLN A 292 6.35 16.60 2.16
C GLN A 292 6.01 18.09 2.01
N GLU A 293 6.27 18.67 0.85
CA GLU A 293 5.89 20.06 0.54
C GLU A 293 4.37 20.23 0.54
N LYS A 294 3.67 19.37 -0.19
CA LYS A 294 2.21 19.44 -0.32
C LYS A 294 1.49 19.12 0.98
N SER A 295 2.01 18.23 1.82
CA SER A 295 1.42 17.94 3.13
C SER A 295 1.44 19.15 4.07
N ARG A 296 2.48 19.99 4.01
CA ARG A 296 2.56 21.24 4.78
C ARG A 296 1.52 22.29 4.34
N SER A 297 1.09 22.24 3.09
CA SER A 297 0.08 23.13 2.54
C SER A 297 -1.36 22.73 2.91
N GLY A 298 -1.53 21.60 3.61
CA GLY A 298 -2.81 21.07 4.07
C GLY A 298 -3.37 19.98 3.15
N PHE A 299 -4.33 19.25 3.71
CA PHE A 299 -5.01 18.12 3.05
C PHE A 299 -6.40 18.52 2.52
N ALA A 300 -6.59 19.82 2.24
CA ALA A 300 -7.86 20.28 1.68
C ALA A 300 -8.14 19.55 0.35
N PRO A 301 -9.37 18.98 0.20
CA PRO A 301 -9.80 18.24 -0.97
C PRO A 301 -10.03 19.17 -2.18
#